data_7bdc13f493f18b65760366f4e8471728
#
_entry.id   7bdc13f493f18b65760366f4e8471728
#
_cell.length_a   1.000
_cell.length_b   1.000
_cell.length_c   1.000
_cell.angle_alpha   90.00
_cell.angle_beta   90.00
_cell.angle_gamma   90.00
#
_symmetry.space_group_name_H-M   'P 1'
#
loop_
_entity.id
_entity.type
_entity.pdbx_description
1 polymer ?
#
loop_
_entity_poly.entity_id
_entity_poly.type
_entity_poly.pdbx_seq_one_letter_code
_entity_poly.pdbx_strand_id
1 'polypeptide(L)'
;MSGPRWLPYSQLEQTEPEAVAGNGGARVPRLSRLDAPPEGSSGVGGLQLLTGGTGGVGLLVAKWLGGRGAAGLVLASRGGLVALTEHLRLASLAGCAVRAAACDAAEEAEVRRLVAWASAGGDGGARLAGVWHAAGVENAGKLNSQTAQAFQRMYAPKAVGGWGLQRASAASPLEACVLFSSISALIAGGAASYSAANCCLDATSALRRATGLASSSVQWGPWGEVGMAGGEAASAHLKARGYGLITMAEAAPALAASLGAAGPV
;
A
#
# COMPACT_ATOMS: atom_id res chain seq x y z
N MET A 1 -4.20 29.34 -10.17
CA MET A 1 -4.80 28.38 -9.22
C MET A 1 -4.20 28.67 -7.86
N SER A 2 -4.98 29.23 -6.93
CA SER A 2 -4.51 29.48 -5.57
C SER A 2 -4.49 28.12 -4.84
N GLY A 3 -3.33 27.70 -4.38
CA GLY A 3 -3.18 26.49 -3.57
C GLY A 3 -3.97 26.57 -2.25
N PRO A 4 -4.13 25.44 -1.55
CA PRO A 4 -4.83 25.42 -0.27
C PRO A 4 -4.17 26.38 0.72
N ARG A 5 -4.95 27.25 1.35
CA ARG A 5 -4.49 28.14 2.41
C ARG A 5 -4.82 27.50 3.74
N TRP A 6 -3.82 27.30 4.58
CA TRP A 6 -4.00 26.91 5.97
C TRP A 6 -4.55 28.09 6.74
N LEU A 7 -5.65 27.86 7.47
CA LEU A 7 -6.18 28.87 8.39
C LEU A 7 -5.26 28.99 9.63
N PRO A 8 -5.03 30.20 10.15
CA PRO A 8 -4.36 30.37 11.43
C PRO A 8 -5.14 29.61 12.52
N TYR A 9 -4.40 28.99 13.43
CA TYR A 9 -5.01 28.21 14.54
C TYR A 9 -6.06 28.98 15.34
N SER A 10 -5.90 30.29 15.46
CA SER A 10 -6.86 31.20 16.11
C SER A 10 -8.21 31.34 15.40
N GLN A 11 -8.33 30.87 14.15
CA GLN A 11 -9.58 30.92 13.37
C GLN A 11 -10.28 29.55 13.30
N LEU A 12 -9.69 28.52 13.89
CA LEU A 12 -10.29 27.21 14.04
C LEU A 12 -11.13 27.20 15.32
N GLU A 13 -12.36 26.74 15.24
CA GLU A 13 -13.09 26.40 16.46
C GLU A 13 -12.30 25.36 17.23
N GLN A 14 -12.19 25.50 18.54
CA GLN A 14 -11.32 24.69 19.40
C GLN A 14 -11.58 23.17 19.36
N THR A 15 -12.62 22.74 18.67
CA THR A 15 -13.01 21.33 18.52
C THR A 15 -12.43 20.63 17.29
N GLU A 16 -11.80 21.39 16.36
CA GLU A 16 -11.37 20.85 15.07
C GLU A 16 -9.86 21.00 14.89
N PRO A 17 -9.09 19.92 15.10
CA PRO A 17 -7.62 19.97 15.07
C PRO A 17 -7.03 20.23 13.67
N GLU A 18 -7.77 19.93 12.62
CA GLU A 18 -7.30 20.06 11.24
C GLU A 18 -8.41 20.61 10.35
N ALA A 19 -8.15 21.73 9.69
CA ALA A 19 -9.06 22.27 8.68
C ALA A 19 -8.27 22.81 7.47
N VAL A 20 -8.80 22.59 6.28
CA VAL A 20 -8.27 23.11 5.03
C VAL A 20 -9.27 24.11 4.46
N ALA A 21 -8.84 25.34 4.26
CA ALA A 21 -9.63 26.38 3.62
C ALA A 21 -9.61 26.22 2.09
N GLY A 22 -10.78 26.22 1.47
CA GLY A 22 -10.94 26.23 0.02
C GLY A 22 -12.01 27.26 -0.40
N ASN A 23 -12.25 27.39 -1.69
CA ASN A 23 -13.22 28.36 -2.26
C ASN A 23 -14.67 28.13 -1.79
N GLY A 24 -14.97 27.04 -1.07
CA GLY A 24 -16.28 26.68 -0.53
C GLY A 24 -16.35 26.65 1.00
N GLY A 25 -15.36 27.24 1.70
CA GLY A 25 -15.27 27.22 3.17
C GLY A 25 -14.20 26.28 3.72
N ALA A 26 -14.15 26.13 5.04
CA ALA A 26 -13.25 25.20 5.71
C ALA A 26 -13.77 23.77 5.60
N ARG A 27 -12.91 22.83 5.20
CA ARG A 27 -13.19 21.39 5.18
C ARG A 27 -12.39 20.72 6.27
N VAL A 28 -13.03 19.86 7.02
CA VAL A 28 -12.42 19.09 8.10
C VAL A 28 -12.50 17.60 7.72
N PRO A 29 -11.40 16.87 7.79
CA PRO A 29 -11.45 15.44 7.52
C PRO A 29 -12.33 14.71 8.55
N ARG A 30 -13.11 13.76 8.11
CA ARG A 30 -13.95 12.91 8.94
C ARG A 30 -13.74 11.45 8.60
N LEU A 31 -13.72 10.61 9.62
CA LEU A 31 -13.82 9.18 9.43
C LEU A 31 -15.27 8.81 9.18
N SER A 32 -15.55 8.16 8.09
CA SER A 32 -16.85 7.55 7.80
C SER A 32 -16.72 6.03 7.79
N ARG A 33 -17.78 5.35 8.25
CA ARG A 33 -17.86 3.90 8.09
C ARG A 33 -18.13 3.60 6.62
N LEU A 34 -17.32 2.78 6.01
CA LEU A 34 -17.58 2.26 4.68
C LEU A 34 -18.40 0.98 4.83
N ASP A 35 -19.54 0.92 4.14
CA ASP A 35 -20.29 -0.32 4.02
C ASP A 35 -19.44 -1.33 3.25
N ALA A 36 -19.51 -2.60 3.63
CA ALA A 36 -18.80 -3.65 2.93
C ALA A 36 -19.21 -3.63 1.44
N PRO A 37 -18.25 -3.70 0.51
CA PRO A 37 -18.61 -3.78 -0.90
C PRO A 37 -19.52 -5.00 -1.11
N PRO A 38 -20.50 -4.90 -2.03
CA PRO A 38 -21.44 -5.99 -2.27
C PRO A 38 -20.68 -7.28 -2.63
N GLU A 39 -21.13 -8.39 -2.08
CA GLU A 39 -20.59 -9.72 -2.44
C GLU A 39 -20.72 -9.88 -3.95
N GLY A 40 -19.62 -10.13 -4.64
CA GLY A 40 -19.57 -10.21 -6.11
C GLY A 40 -18.91 -9.03 -6.80
N SER A 41 -18.39 -8.02 -6.07
CA SER A 41 -17.61 -6.95 -6.67
C SER A 41 -16.40 -7.53 -7.40
N SER A 42 -16.33 -7.22 -8.67
CA SER A 42 -15.36 -7.46 -9.73
C SER A 42 -14.23 -8.43 -9.43
N GLY A 43 -14.13 -9.51 -10.21
CA GLY A 43 -12.93 -10.33 -10.27
C GLY A 43 -11.71 -9.44 -10.52
N VAL A 44 -10.57 -9.86 -10.03
CA VAL A 44 -9.30 -9.18 -10.26
C VAL A 44 -8.71 -9.75 -11.55
N GLY A 45 -8.89 -9.05 -12.68
CA GLY A 45 -8.35 -9.48 -13.96
C GLY A 45 -6.88 -9.10 -14.18
N GLY A 46 -6.30 -9.54 -15.30
CA GLY A 46 -4.98 -9.12 -15.74
C GLY A 46 -3.82 -9.47 -14.82
N LEU A 47 -2.67 -8.88 -15.12
CA LEU A 47 -1.43 -9.07 -14.35
C LEU A 47 -1.40 -8.14 -13.13
N GLN A 48 -1.06 -8.69 -11.97
CA GLN A 48 -0.97 -7.98 -10.70
C GLN A 48 0.49 -7.91 -10.25
N LEU A 49 1.03 -6.71 -10.11
CA LEU A 49 2.40 -6.46 -9.67
C LEU A 49 2.42 -6.10 -8.18
N LEU A 50 3.12 -6.91 -7.38
CA LEU A 50 3.26 -6.72 -5.93
C LEU A 50 4.72 -6.43 -5.57
N THR A 51 5.04 -5.22 -5.15
CA THR A 51 6.34 -4.94 -4.51
C THR A 51 6.27 -5.31 -3.03
N GLY A 52 7.33 -5.89 -2.50
CA GLY A 52 7.27 -6.60 -1.21
C GLY A 52 6.47 -7.90 -1.29
N GLY A 53 6.21 -8.38 -2.49
CA GLY A 53 5.34 -9.53 -2.77
C GLY A 53 5.83 -10.86 -2.21
N THR A 54 7.12 -10.98 -1.90
CA THR A 54 7.69 -12.20 -1.27
C THR A 54 7.69 -12.14 0.25
N GLY A 55 7.29 -11.01 0.84
CA GLY A 55 7.12 -10.85 2.29
C GLY A 55 5.78 -11.42 2.76
N GLY A 56 5.62 -11.57 4.08
CA GLY A 56 4.43 -12.19 4.66
C GLY A 56 3.11 -11.56 4.20
N VAL A 57 2.96 -10.24 4.33
CA VAL A 57 1.75 -9.51 3.89
C VAL A 57 1.59 -9.63 2.36
N GLY A 58 2.68 -9.48 1.60
CA GLY A 58 2.66 -9.62 0.14
C GLY A 58 2.15 -10.98 -0.31
N LEU A 59 2.57 -12.06 0.35
CA LEU A 59 2.11 -13.42 0.05
C LEU A 59 0.63 -13.64 0.39
N LEU A 60 0.13 -13.06 1.49
CA LEU A 60 -1.30 -13.11 1.82
C LEU A 60 -2.14 -12.40 0.74
N VAL A 61 -1.71 -11.22 0.33
CA VAL A 61 -2.37 -10.45 -0.74
C VAL A 61 -2.29 -11.19 -2.08
N ALA A 62 -1.15 -11.79 -2.40
CA ALA A 62 -0.99 -12.60 -3.61
C ALA A 62 -1.96 -13.78 -3.66
N LYS A 63 -2.12 -14.51 -2.54
CA LYS A 63 -3.11 -15.58 -2.41
C LYS A 63 -4.53 -15.07 -2.62
N TRP A 64 -4.87 -13.94 -2.03
CA TRP A 64 -6.18 -13.32 -2.17
C TRP A 64 -6.46 -12.91 -3.63
N LEU A 65 -5.49 -12.30 -4.31
CA LEU A 65 -5.60 -11.88 -5.72
C LEU A 65 -5.77 -13.10 -6.64
N GLY A 66 -4.97 -14.14 -6.45
CA GLY A 66 -5.08 -15.39 -7.22
C GLY A 66 -6.45 -16.05 -7.04
N GLY A 67 -6.95 -16.13 -5.81
CA GLY A 67 -8.28 -16.67 -5.52
C GLY A 67 -9.43 -15.83 -6.09
N ARG A 68 -9.18 -14.59 -6.53
CA ARG A 68 -10.16 -13.70 -7.17
C ARG A 68 -10.02 -13.61 -8.69
N GLY A 69 -9.17 -14.44 -9.30
CA GLY A 69 -9.07 -14.58 -10.76
C GLY A 69 -8.01 -13.71 -11.42
N ALA A 70 -6.97 -13.29 -10.68
CA ALA A 70 -5.80 -12.66 -11.30
C ALA A 70 -5.24 -13.57 -12.40
N ALA A 71 -5.00 -13.05 -13.60
CA ALA A 71 -4.42 -13.79 -14.70
C ALA A 71 -2.93 -14.11 -14.47
N GLY A 72 -2.25 -13.31 -13.67
CA GLY A 72 -0.88 -13.54 -13.27
C GLY A 72 -0.47 -12.65 -12.09
N LEU A 73 0.55 -13.12 -11.36
CA LEU A 73 1.13 -12.43 -10.22
C LEU A 73 2.62 -12.21 -10.44
N VAL A 74 3.09 -10.99 -10.27
CA VAL A 74 4.53 -10.65 -10.24
C VAL A 74 4.89 -10.24 -8.82
N LEU A 75 5.67 -11.07 -8.14
CA LEU A 75 6.11 -10.85 -6.77
C LEU A 75 7.51 -10.25 -6.76
N ALA A 76 7.59 -8.94 -6.60
CA ALA A 76 8.84 -8.21 -6.63
C ALA A 76 9.40 -8.01 -5.21
N SER A 77 10.68 -8.28 -5.07
CA SER A 77 11.46 -8.01 -3.85
C SER A 77 12.95 -7.88 -4.19
N ARG A 78 13.74 -7.35 -3.29
CA ARG A 78 15.20 -7.21 -3.49
C ARG A 78 15.90 -8.54 -3.86
N GLY A 79 15.52 -9.63 -3.21
CA GLY A 79 16.07 -10.96 -3.48
C GLY A 79 15.46 -11.67 -4.67
N GLY A 80 14.29 -11.26 -5.12
CA GLY A 80 13.58 -11.93 -6.24
C GLY A 80 13.24 -13.40 -5.98
N LEU A 81 13.19 -13.83 -4.73
CA LEU A 81 13.00 -15.23 -4.36
C LEU A 81 11.69 -15.43 -3.62
N VAL A 82 11.01 -16.49 -3.97
CA VAL A 82 9.85 -17.05 -3.26
C VAL A 82 10.18 -18.47 -2.84
N ALA A 83 9.86 -18.86 -1.61
CA ALA A 83 10.03 -20.24 -1.20
C ALA A 83 9.25 -21.18 -2.14
N LEU A 84 9.85 -22.29 -2.53
CA LEU A 84 9.26 -23.23 -3.50
C LEU A 84 7.84 -23.68 -3.09
N THR A 85 7.63 -23.95 -1.80
CA THR A 85 6.33 -24.32 -1.25
C THR A 85 5.27 -23.23 -1.46
N GLU A 86 5.61 -21.96 -1.25
CA GLU A 86 4.71 -20.84 -1.48
C GLU A 86 4.50 -20.59 -2.98
N HIS A 87 5.53 -20.76 -3.81
CA HIS A 87 5.40 -20.68 -5.26
C HIS A 87 4.42 -21.74 -5.79
N LEU A 88 4.57 -22.98 -5.39
CA LEU A 88 3.66 -24.07 -5.78
C LEU A 88 2.23 -23.84 -5.29
N ARG A 89 2.08 -23.33 -4.08
CA ARG A 89 0.78 -23.00 -3.49
C ARG A 89 0.06 -21.87 -4.25
N LEU A 90 0.79 -20.84 -4.67
CA LEU A 90 0.22 -19.76 -5.48
C LEU A 90 -0.09 -20.22 -6.91
N ALA A 91 0.78 -21.02 -7.51
CA ALA A 91 0.57 -21.57 -8.85
C ALA A 91 -0.59 -22.57 -8.92
N SER A 92 -0.95 -23.22 -7.80
CA SER A 92 -2.11 -24.12 -7.71
C SER A 92 -3.44 -23.37 -7.70
N LEU A 93 -3.44 -22.06 -7.48
CA LEU A 93 -4.64 -21.25 -7.65
C LEU A 93 -4.99 -21.21 -9.14
N ALA A 94 -6.17 -21.64 -9.49
CA ALA A 94 -6.59 -21.93 -10.85
C ALA A 94 -6.28 -20.78 -11.83
N GLY A 95 -5.50 -21.08 -12.87
CA GLY A 95 -5.18 -20.15 -13.95
C GLY A 95 -4.19 -19.01 -13.61
N CYS A 96 -3.58 -19.03 -12.43
CA CYS A 96 -2.70 -17.96 -12.00
C CYS A 96 -1.23 -18.29 -12.31
N ALA A 97 -0.63 -17.56 -13.25
CA ALA A 97 0.82 -17.56 -13.46
C ALA A 97 1.52 -16.75 -12.36
N VAL A 98 2.52 -17.32 -11.71
CA VAL A 98 3.29 -16.64 -10.65
C VAL A 98 4.74 -16.47 -11.08
N ARG A 99 5.26 -15.25 -10.94
CA ARG A 99 6.66 -14.90 -11.18
C ARG A 99 7.24 -14.17 -9.99
N ALA A 100 8.46 -14.52 -9.64
CA ALA A 100 9.29 -13.73 -8.73
C ALA A 100 10.22 -12.84 -9.55
N ALA A 101 10.40 -11.60 -9.13
CA ALA A 101 11.26 -10.63 -9.78
C ALA A 101 12.18 -9.95 -8.75
N ALA A 102 13.48 -9.86 -9.08
CA ALA A 102 14.40 -9.03 -8.29
C ALA A 102 14.16 -7.56 -8.63
N CYS A 103 13.78 -6.78 -7.63
CA CYS A 103 13.58 -5.34 -7.75
C CYS A 103 13.66 -4.70 -6.37
N ASP A 104 14.60 -3.76 -6.21
CA ASP A 104 14.55 -2.85 -5.07
C ASP A 104 13.57 -1.73 -5.38
N ALA A 105 12.49 -1.66 -4.60
CA ALA A 105 11.48 -0.62 -4.78
C ALA A 105 12.04 0.80 -4.57
N ALA A 106 13.16 0.95 -3.86
CA ALA A 106 13.83 2.24 -3.67
C ALA A 106 14.62 2.71 -4.91
N GLU A 107 14.87 1.81 -5.88
CA GLU A 107 15.65 2.09 -7.09
C GLU A 107 14.73 2.40 -8.28
N GLU A 108 14.58 3.69 -8.60
CA GLU A 108 13.65 4.16 -9.66
C GLU A 108 13.87 3.46 -11.00
N ALA A 109 15.12 3.20 -11.37
CA ALA A 109 15.45 2.52 -12.63
C ALA A 109 14.96 1.07 -12.66
N GLU A 110 15.02 0.37 -11.54
CA GLU A 110 14.52 -1.01 -11.43
C GLU A 110 13.00 -1.05 -11.47
N VAL A 111 12.35 -0.17 -10.70
CA VAL A 111 10.89 0.00 -10.72
C VAL A 111 10.38 0.30 -12.12
N ARG A 112 11.02 1.23 -12.83
CA ARG A 112 10.64 1.60 -14.19
C ARG A 112 10.76 0.43 -15.17
N ARG A 113 11.87 -0.33 -15.11
CA ARG A 113 12.05 -1.52 -15.96
C ARG A 113 11.00 -2.59 -15.67
N LEU A 114 10.72 -2.86 -14.39
CA LEU A 114 9.75 -3.85 -13.96
C LEU A 114 8.33 -3.48 -14.42
N VAL A 115 7.92 -2.24 -14.22
CA VAL A 115 6.59 -1.75 -14.65
C VAL A 115 6.47 -1.75 -16.17
N ALA A 116 7.51 -1.33 -16.89
CA ALA A 116 7.50 -1.36 -18.36
C ALA A 116 7.35 -2.79 -18.91
N TRP A 117 8.10 -3.75 -18.35
CA TRP A 117 7.97 -5.16 -18.71
C TRP A 117 6.56 -5.71 -18.38
N ALA A 118 6.03 -5.42 -17.20
CA ALA A 118 4.69 -5.86 -16.80
C ALA A 118 3.60 -5.22 -17.68
N SER A 119 3.75 -3.95 -18.05
CA SER A 119 2.81 -3.23 -18.93
C SER A 119 2.83 -3.76 -20.37
N ALA A 120 3.96 -4.28 -20.82
CA ALA A 120 4.08 -4.96 -22.12
C ALA A 120 3.46 -6.38 -22.12
N GLY A 121 2.85 -6.81 -21.02
CA GLY A 121 2.20 -8.11 -20.88
C GLY A 121 3.07 -9.17 -20.22
N GLY A 122 4.27 -8.82 -19.76
CA GLY A 122 5.19 -9.80 -19.18
C GLY A 122 5.43 -10.96 -20.14
N ASP A 123 5.66 -12.17 -19.59
CA ASP A 123 5.84 -13.36 -20.43
C ASP A 123 4.52 -14.10 -20.75
N GLY A 124 3.39 -13.65 -20.21
CA GLY A 124 2.09 -14.29 -20.39
C GLY A 124 1.10 -13.49 -21.24
N GLY A 125 1.50 -12.30 -21.74
CA GLY A 125 0.65 -11.44 -22.58
C GLY A 125 -0.52 -10.78 -21.82
N ALA A 126 -0.67 -11.02 -20.52
CA ALA A 126 -1.71 -10.41 -19.72
C ALA A 126 -1.38 -8.93 -19.41
N ARG A 127 -2.32 -8.03 -19.68
CA ARG A 127 -2.17 -6.60 -19.39
C ARG A 127 -1.96 -6.35 -17.89
N LEU A 128 -1.04 -5.45 -17.54
CA LEU A 128 -0.92 -4.96 -16.17
C LEU A 128 -2.21 -4.25 -15.74
N ALA A 129 -2.91 -4.82 -14.78
CA ALA A 129 -4.18 -4.32 -14.28
C ALA A 129 -4.09 -3.78 -12.85
N GLY A 130 -3.15 -4.26 -12.05
CA GLY A 130 -3.00 -3.81 -10.68
C GLY A 130 -1.55 -3.65 -10.22
N VAL A 131 -1.33 -2.64 -9.37
CA VAL A 131 -0.07 -2.40 -8.66
C VAL A 131 -0.36 -2.35 -7.16
N TRP A 132 0.36 -3.17 -6.40
CA TRP A 132 0.20 -3.36 -4.95
C TRP A 132 1.54 -3.10 -4.27
N HIS A 133 1.65 -1.99 -3.57
CA HIS A 133 2.90 -1.58 -2.96
C HIS A 133 2.93 -1.92 -1.46
N ALA A 134 3.40 -3.12 -1.14
CA ALA A 134 3.58 -3.59 0.23
C ALA A 134 5.06 -3.63 0.67
N ALA A 135 5.99 -3.08 -0.14
CA ALA A 135 7.38 -2.99 0.24
C ALA A 135 7.57 -2.05 1.42
N GLY A 136 8.34 -2.49 2.39
CA GLY A 136 8.66 -1.71 3.59
C GLY A 136 9.54 -2.50 4.52
N VAL A 137 10.24 -1.76 5.38
CA VAL A 137 10.98 -2.30 6.51
C VAL A 137 10.59 -1.52 7.75
N GLU A 138 10.71 -2.12 8.92
CA GLU A 138 10.49 -1.44 10.19
C GLU A 138 11.81 -1.29 10.94
N ASN A 139 11.96 -0.14 11.58
CA ASN A 139 12.99 0.07 12.59
C ASN A 139 12.38 0.93 13.71
N ALA A 140 12.23 0.34 14.87
CA ALA A 140 11.61 0.94 16.06
C ALA A 140 12.52 1.97 16.76
N GLY A 141 13.14 2.88 16.02
CA GLY A 141 13.96 3.95 16.61
C GLY A 141 13.13 5.14 17.07
N LYS A 142 13.37 5.62 18.30
CA LYS A 142 12.81 6.89 18.77
C LYS A 142 13.37 8.05 17.94
N LEU A 143 12.63 9.15 17.83
CA LEU A 143 13.02 10.32 17.00
C LEU A 143 14.42 10.83 17.36
N ASN A 144 14.75 10.93 18.63
CA ASN A 144 16.04 11.41 19.13
C ASN A 144 17.23 10.45 18.89
N SER A 145 16.97 9.19 18.52
CA SER A 145 17.99 8.19 18.19
C SER A 145 18.06 7.88 16.68
N GLN A 146 17.29 8.58 15.87
CA GLN A 146 17.29 8.38 14.41
C GLN A 146 18.55 8.97 13.79
N THR A 147 19.25 8.16 12.99
CA THR A 147 20.31 8.63 12.10
C THR A 147 19.75 8.88 10.69
N ALA A 148 20.43 9.71 9.91
CA ALA A 148 20.04 9.94 8.50
C ALA A 148 19.97 8.62 7.72
N GLN A 149 20.91 7.69 7.96
CA GLN A 149 20.92 6.38 7.32
C GLN A 149 19.74 5.50 7.77
N ALA A 150 19.39 5.51 9.05
CA ALA A 150 18.23 4.77 9.55
C ALA A 150 16.94 5.34 8.95
N PHE A 151 16.82 6.67 8.89
CA PHE A 151 15.70 7.35 8.24
C PHE A 151 15.57 6.94 6.77
N GLN A 152 16.66 7.04 6.00
CA GLN A 152 16.67 6.69 4.59
C GLN A 152 16.29 5.24 4.35
N ARG A 153 16.82 4.30 5.15
CA ARG A 153 16.49 2.88 5.05
C ARG A 153 15.01 2.58 5.23
N MET A 154 14.34 3.33 6.12
CA MET A 154 12.90 3.20 6.36
C MET A 154 12.06 3.88 5.28
N TYR A 155 12.50 5.08 4.89
CA TYR A 155 11.75 5.98 4.03
C TYR A 155 11.78 5.51 2.56
N ALA A 156 12.94 5.09 2.07
CA ALA A 156 13.15 4.82 0.66
C ALA A 156 12.24 3.72 0.10
N PRO A 157 12.13 2.51 0.67
CA PRO A 157 11.30 1.46 0.08
C PRO A 157 9.82 1.83 0.01
N LYS A 158 9.32 2.65 0.94
CA LYS A 158 7.92 3.11 0.95
C LYS A 158 7.73 4.38 0.12
N ALA A 159 8.32 5.48 0.53
CA ALA A 159 8.04 6.78 -0.07
C ALA A 159 8.66 6.93 -1.47
N VAL A 160 9.96 6.63 -1.61
CA VAL A 160 10.61 6.70 -2.94
C VAL A 160 10.04 5.61 -3.84
N GLY A 161 9.84 4.39 -3.32
CA GLY A 161 9.25 3.28 -4.06
C GLY A 161 7.82 3.55 -4.52
N GLY A 162 6.97 4.06 -3.64
CA GLY A 162 5.60 4.43 -3.97
C GLY A 162 5.54 5.52 -5.04
N TRP A 163 6.40 6.54 -4.93
CA TRP A 163 6.52 7.60 -5.93
C TRP A 163 7.05 7.08 -7.27
N GLY A 164 8.07 6.21 -7.26
CA GLY A 164 8.61 5.56 -8.45
C GLY A 164 7.56 4.73 -9.18
N LEU A 165 6.78 3.92 -8.45
CA LEU A 165 5.65 3.15 -9.00
C LEU A 165 4.58 4.06 -9.59
N GLN A 166 4.21 5.15 -8.91
CA GLN A 166 3.27 6.15 -9.41
C GLN A 166 3.71 6.70 -10.76
N ARG A 167 4.97 7.14 -10.87
CA ARG A 167 5.51 7.70 -12.12
C ARG A 167 5.58 6.65 -13.24
N ALA A 168 6.10 5.47 -12.93
CA ALA A 168 6.28 4.41 -13.92
C ALA A 168 4.96 3.88 -14.47
N SER A 169 3.90 3.84 -13.65
CA SER A 169 2.60 3.31 -14.03
C SER A 169 1.55 4.37 -14.39
N ALA A 170 1.94 5.65 -14.49
CA ALA A 170 0.98 6.72 -14.75
C ALA A 170 0.26 6.58 -16.10
N ALA A 171 0.93 6.04 -17.12
CA ALA A 171 0.35 5.79 -18.44
C ALA A 171 -0.33 4.41 -18.56
N SER A 172 -0.22 3.56 -17.55
CA SER A 172 -0.85 2.23 -17.57
C SER A 172 -2.32 2.35 -17.12
N PRO A 173 -3.29 1.77 -17.86
CA PRO A 173 -4.70 1.81 -17.48
C PRO A 173 -4.97 0.81 -16.34
N LEU A 174 -4.49 1.14 -15.15
CA LEU A 174 -4.66 0.30 -13.97
C LEU A 174 -6.11 0.31 -13.47
N GLU A 175 -6.59 -0.86 -13.08
CA GLU A 175 -7.85 -1.05 -12.35
C GLU A 175 -7.67 -0.86 -10.84
N ALA A 176 -6.45 -1.14 -10.34
CA ALA A 176 -6.08 -0.94 -8.94
C ALA A 176 -4.64 -0.42 -8.81
N CYS A 177 -4.46 0.57 -7.94
CA CYS A 177 -3.15 0.98 -7.44
C CYS A 177 -3.27 1.13 -5.92
N VAL A 178 -2.80 0.14 -5.17
CA VAL A 178 -3.01 0.06 -3.73
C VAL A 178 -1.68 0.21 -2.99
N LEU A 179 -1.60 1.26 -2.18
CA LEU A 179 -0.43 1.57 -1.36
C LEU A 179 -0.67 1.13 0.08
N PHE A 180 0.23 0.30 0.60
CA PHE A 180 0.14 -0.23 1.96
C PHE A 180 0.76 0.76 2.95
N SER A 181 -0.05 1.71 3.38
CA SER A 181 0.25 2.66 4.46
C SER A 181 0.08 1.99 5.84
N SER A 182 0.04 2.75 6.89
CA SER A 182 -0.12 2.27 8.25
C SER A 182 -0.91 3.27 9.08
N ILE A 183 -1.64 2.77 10.06
CA ILE A 183 -2.29 3.59 11.10
C ILE A 183 -1.28 4.50 11.82
N SER A 184 0.02 4.19 11.78
CA SER A 184 1.08 5.07 12.29
C SER A 184 1.16 6.43 11.57
N ALA A 185 0.55 6.58 10.39
CA ALA A 185 0.42 7.88 9.72
C ALA A 185 -0.57 8.81 10.45
N LEU A 186 -1.56 8.24 11.15
CA LEU A 186 -2.58 8.99 11.91
C LEU A 186 -2.24 9.07 13.40
N ILE A 187 -1.71 7.98 13.96
CA ILE A 187 -1.46 7.87 15.39
C ILE A 187 0.04 7.84 15.62
N ALA A 188 0.57 8.84 16.30
CA ALA A 188 1.99 8.90 16.63
C ALA A 188 2.42 7.67 17.44
N GLY A 189 3.09 6.72 16.79
CA GLY A 189 3.49 5.43 17.38
C GLY A 189 4.96 5.33 17.75
N GLY A 190 5.73 6.43 17.72
CA GLY A 190 7.14 6.46 18.15
C GLY A 190 8.18 6.23 17.05
N ALA A 191 7.79 5.77 15.86
CA ALA A 191 8.70 5.59 14.71
C ALA A 191 8.49 6.70 13.67
N ALA A 192 9.01 7.89 13.93
CA ALA A 192 8.74 9.09 13.12
C ALA A 192 9.06 8.89 11.62
N SER A 193 10.18 8.24 11.29
CA SER A 193 10.56 7.94 9.90
C SER A 193 9.57 6.99 9.22
N TYR A 194 9.06 6.00 9.94
CA TYR A 194 8.04 5.09 9.42
C TYR A 194 6.71 5.81 9.21
N SER A 195 6.27 6.62 10.15
CA SER A 195 5.06 7.43 10.03
C SER A 195 5.15 8.39 8.85
N ALA A 196 6.28 9.12 8.71
CA ALA A 196 6.52 10.03 7.59
C ALA A 196 6.47 9.30 6.24
N ALA A 197 7.07 8.12 6.13
CA ALA A 197 7.02 7.33 4.90
C ALA A 197 5.60 6.89 4.54
N ASN A 198 4.78 6.52 5.52
CA ASN A 198 3.37 6.18 5.31
C ASN A 198 2.52 7.40 4.92
N CYS A 199 2.73 8.56 5.53
CA CYS A 199 2.08 9.82 5.10
C CYS A 199 2.40 10.16 3.63
N CYS A 200 3.63 9.87 3.16
CA CYS A 200 3.98 10.05 1.75
C CYS A 200 3.20 9.10 0.83
N LEU A 201 2.92 7.87 1.25
CA LEU A 201 2.04 6.96 0.49
C LEU A 201 0.62 7.51 0.40
N ASP A 202 0.08 8.03 1.50
CA ASP A 202 -1.26 8.63 1.54
C ASP A 202 -1.34 9.83 0.59
N ALA A 203 -0.35 10.73 0.64
CA ALA A 203 -0.26 11.87 -0.25
C ALA A 203 -0.10 11.46 -1.73
N THR A 204 0.71 10.43 -2.02
CA THR A 204 0.89 9.89 -3.38
C THR A 204 -0.42 9.35 -3.93
N SER A 205 -1.18 8.60 -3.12
CA SER A 205 -2.49 8.10 -3.52
C SER A 205 -3.48 9.25 -3.77
N ALA A 206 -3.52 10.26 -2.90
CA ALA A 206 -4.38 11.42 -3.08
C ALA A 206 -4.05 12.19 -4.37
N LEU A 207 -2.75 12.41 -4.64
CA LEU A 207 -2.30 13.05 -5.88
C LEU A 207 -2.72 12.26 -7.11
N ARG A 208 -2.55 10.92 -7.08
CA ARG A 208 -2.94 10.05 -8.18
C ARG A 208 -4.44 10.14 -8.47
N ARG A 209 -5.29 10.10 -7.45
CA ARG A 209 -6.74 10.32 -7.60
C ARG A 209 -7.08 11.70 -8.15
N ALA A 210 -6.40 12.74 -7.68
CA ALA A 210 -6.60 14.11 -8.19
C ALA A 210 -6.29 14.27 -9.68
N THR A 211 -5.51 13.36 -10.26
CA THR A 211 -5.27 13.29 -11.72
C THR A 211 -6.20 12.32 -12.44
N GLY A 212 -7.25 11.81 -11.78
CA GLY A 212 -8.23 10.90 -12.38
C GLY A 212 -7.79 9.43 -12.48
N LEU A 213 -6.67 9.07 -11.85
CA LEU A 213 -6.14 7.70 -11.89
C LEU A 213 -6.57 6.89 -10.66
N ALA A 214 -6.83 5.60 -10.86
CA ALA A 214 -7.16 4.69 -9.76
C ALA A 214 -6.04 4.64 -8.72
N SER A 215 -6.37 4.88 -7.45
CA SER A 215 -5.45 4.69 -6.33
C SER A 215 -6.17 4.64 -5.00
N SER A 216 -5.68 3.79 -4.11
CA SER A 216 -6.06 3.73 -2.70
C SER A 216 -4.82 3.64 -1.83
N SER A 217 -4.79 4.35 -0.72
CA SER A 217 -3.84 4.14 0.35
C SER A 217 -4.58 3.55 1.54
N VAL A 218 -4.15 2.39 2.00
CA VAL A 218 -4.79 1.70 3.12
C VAL A 218 -3.89 1.77 4.34
N GLN A 219 -4.38 2.42 5.39
CA GLN A 219 -3.65 2.60 6.65
C GLN A 219 -3.88 1.39 7.55
N TRP A 220 -3.07 0.34 7.31
CA TRP A 220 -3.19 -0.92 8.03
C TRP A 220 -2.80 -0.81 9.50
N GLY A 221 -3.55 -1.49 10.34
CA GLY A 221 -3.11 -1.87 11.68
C GLY A 221 -2.10 -3.03 11.65
N PRO A 222 -1.69 -3.56 12.81
CA PRO A 222 -0.75 -4.67 12.88
C PRO A 222 -1.39 -5.98 12.39
N TRP A 223 -0.69 -6.70 11.51
CA TRP A 223 -1.11 -7.99 11.00
C TRP A 223 -0.75 -9.12 11.99
N GLY A 224 -1.72 -9.98 12.32
CA GLY A 224 -1.54 -11.04 13.30
C GLY A 224 -0.93 -12.32 12.74
N GLU A 225 -1.16 -12.61 11.46
CA GLU A 225 -0.73 -13.86 10.82
C GLU A 225 0.71 -13.80 10.32
N VAL A 226 1.17 -12.61 9.96
CA VAL A 226 2.45 -12.40 9.28
C VAL A 226 2.99 -10.98 9.55
N GLY A 227 4.21 -10.74 9.07
CA GLY A 227 4.82 -9.41 9.12
C GLY A 227 5.46 -9.11 10.47
N MET A 228 5.62 -7.83 10.77
CA MET A 228 6.36 -7.31 11.91
C MET A 228 5.71 -7.61 13.26
N ALA A 229 4.39 -7.83 13.28
CA ALA A 229 3.64 -8.23 14.47
C ALA A 229 3.41 -9.74 14.60
N GLY A 230 3.87 -10.54 13.65
CA GLY A 230 3.62 -11.99 13.59
C GLY A 230 4.40 -12.82 14.62
N GLY A 231 5.28 -12.20 15.41
CA GLY A 231 5.94 -12.86 16.54
C GLY A 231 5.09 -12.81 17.81
N GLU A 232 5.11 -13.88 18.62
CA GLU A 232 4.29 -14.00 19.83
C GLU A 232 4.50 -12.84 20.81
N ALA A 233 5.76 -12.46 21.07
CA ALA A 233 6.10 -11.35 21.94
C ALA A 233 5.63 -9.98 21.38
N ALA A 234 5.79 -9.74 20.07
CA ALA A 234 5.32 -8.52 19.44
C ALA A 234 3.80 -8.43 19.46
N SER A 235 3.10 -9.53 19.16
CA SER A 235 1.65 -9.63 19.24
C SER A 235 1.11 -9.38 20.65
N ALA A 236 1.74 -9.95 21.68
CA ALA A 236 1.37 -9.73 23.07
C ALA A 236 1.57 -8.26 23.47
N HIS A 237 2.68 -7.64 23.08
CA HIS A 237 2.94 -6.22 23.33
C HIS A 237 1.89 -5.30 22.70
N LEU A 238 1.50 -5.55 21.44
CA LEU A 238 0.49 -4.77 20.76
C LEU A 238 -0.89 -4.94 21.38
N LYS A 239 -1.28 -6.16 21.72
CA LYS A 239 -2.54 -6.45 22.44
C LYS A 239 -2.59 -5.76 23.81
N ALA A 240 -1.49 -5.76 24.56
CA ALA A 240 -1.40 -5.06 25.86
C ALA A 240 -1.58 -3.53 25.73
N ARG A 241 -1.32 -2.97 24.53
CA ARG A 241 -1.56 -1.55 24.21
C ARG A 241 -2.94 -1.30 23.60
N GLY A 242 -3.81 -2.31 23.55
CA GLY A 242 -5.18 -2.19 23.02
C GLY A 242 -5.28 -2.31 21.50
N TYR A 243 -4.23 -2.70 20.78
CA TYR A 243 -4.32 -2.93 19.34
C TYR A 243 -4.92 -4.31 19.04
N GLY A 244 -5.95 -4.34 18.19
CA GLY A 244 -6.39 -5.55 17.52
C GLY A 244 -5.38 -5.98 16.46
N LEU A 245 -5.22 -7.28 16.26
CA LEU A 245 -4.41 -7.82 15.16
C LEU A 245 -5.32 -8.14 13.98
N ILE A 246 -4.92 -7.67 12.80
CA ILE A 246 -5.70 -7.86 11.57
C ILE A 246 -5.38 -9.23 10.98
N THR A 247 -6.43 -9.98 10.66
CA THR A 247 -6.38 -11.22 9.87
C THR A 247 -6.65 -10.93 8.40
N MET A 248 -6.32 -11.87 7.51
CA MET A 248 -6.66 -11.73 6.09
C MET A 248 -8.18 -11.66 5.86
N ALA A 249 -8.97 -12.32 6.67
CA ALA A 249 -10.43 -12.26 6.61
C ALA A 249 -10.97 -10.85 6.87
N GLU A 250 -10.37 -10.14 7.83
CA GLU A 250 -10.72 -8.75 8.14
C GLU A 250 -10.16 -7.74 7.12
N ALA A 251 -9.02 -8.04 6.51
CA ALA A 251 -8.40 -7.20 5.49
C ALA A 251 -9.07 -7.31 4.12
N ALA A 252 -9.65 -8.46 3.79
CA ALA A 252 -10.22 -8.74 2.47
C ALA A 252 -11.31 -7.75 2.03
N PRO A 253 -12.25 -7.30 2.88
CA PRO A 253 -13.21 -6.26 2.52
C PRO A 253 -12.55 -4.93 2.15
N ALA A 254 -11.52 -4.49 2.89
CA ALA A 254 -10.80 -3.25 2.60
C ALA A 254 -10.00 -3.35 1.29
N LEU A 255 -9.38 -4.50 1.01
CA LEU A 255 -8.73 -4.76 -0.28
C LEU A 255 -9.74 -4.76 -1.42
N ALA A 256 -10.92 -5.36 -1.24
CA ALA A 256 -11.98 -5.36 -2.24
C ALA A 256 -12.50 -3.94 -2.49
N ALA A 257 -12.69 -3.13 -1.46
CA ALA A 257 -13.09 -1.72 -1.57
C ALA A 257 -12.03 -0.87 -2.29
N SER A 258 -10.77 -1.31 -2.29
CA SER A 258 -9.68 -0.62 -2.99
C SER A 258 -9.67 -0.89 -4.50
N LEU A 259 -10.45 -1.87 -4.98
CA LEU A 259 -10.61 -2.15 -6.42
C LEU A 259 -11.58 -1.13 -7.03
N GLY A 260 -11.19 -0.55 -8.16
CA GLY A 260 -12.05 0.41 -8.85
C GLY A 260 -12.22 1.76 -8.15
N ALA A 261 -11.43 2.06 -7.12
CA ALA A 261 -11.41 3.37 -6.49
C ALA A 261 -10.81 4.43 -7.45
N ALA A 262 -11.46 4.60 -8.58
CA ALA A 262 -11.19 5.65 -9.57
C ALA A 262 -12.25 6.73 -9.37
N GLY A 263 -11.82 7.90 -8.95
CA GLY A 263 -12.68 9.07 -8.85
C GLY A 263 -12.12 10.10 -7.87
N PRO A 264 -12.40 11.38 -8.08
CA PRO A 264 -12.10 12.39 -7.08
C PRO A 264 -12.97 12.14 -5.84
N VAL A 265 -12.33 12.09 -4.67
CA VAL A 265 -12.99 12.16 -3.37
C VAL A 265 -13.27 13.62 -3.05
#